data_38d23e8952be27f3b762706bfe9696ff
#
_entry.id   38d23e8952be27f3b762706bfe9696ff
#
_cell.length_a   1.000
_cell.length_b   1.000
_cell.length_c   1.000
_cell.angle_alpha   90.00
_cell.angle_beta   90.00
_cell.angle_gamma   90.00
#
_symmetry.space_group_name_H-M   'P 1'
#
loop_
_entity.id
_entity.type
_entity.pdbx_description
1 polymer ?
#
loop_
_entity_poly.entity_id
_entity_poly.type
_entity_poly.pdbx_seq_one_letter_code
_entity_poly.pdbx_strand_id
1 'polypeptide(L)'
;YKWLNCNQVERVWEQRNLCYEYGVRKLWIVNVGDLKPMEYPIQFFLDMAWRPEAFNPNNIFEHTITFAAQQFGEEHAKEIADIIKLYSKYARRVTPELLNANTYQFSYDEWPTVVREWNNLELRALRVYQKLDPRWYDAYEELVLFPIQAMQNIYEMYYSVAMNAKAESPTEINYWAQRVEKLYERDSLLCAHYNHEIANGKWDHMMDQVHIGYTYWQQPEKQVMPKVKKSDEAAYLCHKETDGYISIEAGNFKNNHKATVIPDLGKTECAVTTL
;
A
#
# COMPACT_ATOMS: atom_id res chain seq x y z
N TYR A 1 -7.37 10.99 -8.45
CA TYR A 1 -6.61 10.69 -7.22
C TYR A 1 -6.42 11.98 -6.41
N LYS A 2 -6.13 11.84 -5.13
CA LYS A 2 -5.89 12.98 -4.24
C LYS A 2 -4.70 12.78 -3.30
N TRP A 3 -4.23 11.58 -3.14
CA TRP A 3 -3.20 11.18 -2.18
C TRP A 3 -2.01 10.48 -2.86
N LEU A 4 -2.13 9.21 -3.23
CA LEU A 4 -1.06 8.44 -3.85
C LEU A 4 -1.25 8.26 -5.35
N ASN A 5 -0.16 7.97 -6.06
CA ASN A 5 -0.20 7.69 -7.49
C ASN A 5 -1.06 6.46 -7.80
N CYS A 6 -2.07 6.65 -8.65
CA CYS A 6 -2.93 5.59 -9.20
C CYS A 6 -2.82 5.51 -10.74
N ASN A 7 -1.81 6.13 -11.34
CA ASN A 7 -1.67 6.20 -12.77
C ASN A 7 -0.74 5.10 -13.29
N GLN A 8 -1.26 4.27 -14.16
CA GLN A 8 -0.47 3.36 -14.97
C GLN A 8 0.15 4.11 -16.15
N VAL A 9 1.46 4.07 -16.30
CA VAL A 9 2.15 4.80 -17.39
C VAL A 9 1.78 4.25 -18.77
N GLU A 10 1.47 2.98 -18.88
CA GLU A 10 0.93 2.39 -20.11
C GLU A 10 -0.39 3.04 -20.54
N ARG A 11 -1.24 3.41 -19.56
CA ARG A 11 -2.47 4.13 -19.84
C ARG A 11 -2.22 5.59 -20.19
N VAL A 12 -1.21 6.21 -19.58
CA VAL A 12 -0.74 7.56 -19.96
C VAL A 12 -0.28 7.54 -21.41
N TRP A 13 0.57 6.57 -21.79
CA TRP A 13 1.00 6.40 -23.17
C TRP A 13 -0.19 6.24 -24.12
N GLU A 14 -1.09 5.31 -23.87
CA GLU A 14 -2.25 5.03 -24.72
C GLU A 14 -3.06 6.30 -25.02
N GLN A 15 -3.42 7.04 -23.96
CA GLN A 15 -4.26 8.23 -24.11
C GLN A 15 -3.53 9.40 -24.76
N ARG A 16 -2.23 9.58 -24.50
CA ARG A 16 -1.45 10.66 -25.09
C ARG A 16 -1.03 10.36 -26.53
N ASN A 17 -0.72 9.10 -26.83
CA ASN A 17 -0.48 8.67 -28.20
C ASN A 17 -1.74 8.89 -29.06
N LEU A 18 -2.91 8.55 -28.54
CA LEU A 18 -4.18 8.82 -29.22
C LEU A 18 -4.35 10.33 -29.52
N CYS A 19 -4.13 11.18 -28.51
CA CYS A 19 -4.16 12.65 -28.73
C CYS A 19 -3.17 13.07 -29.81
N TYR A 20 -1.97 12.52 -29.78
CA TYR A 20 -0.91 12.83 -30.77
C TYR A 20 -1.32 12.41 -32.18
N GLU A 21 -1.85 11.21 -32.37
CA GLU A 21 -2.36 10.71 -33.66
C GLU A 21 -3.49 11.60 -34.22
N TYR A 22 -4.34 12.13 -33.35
CA TYR A 22 -5.40 13.08 -33.73
C TYR A 22 -4.94 14.55 -33.85
N GLY A 23 -3.64 14.79 -33.91
CA GLY A 23 -3.07 16.09 -34.28
C GLY A 23 -2.82 17.07 -33.12
N VAL A 24 -2.91 16.63 -31.87
CA VAL A 24 -2.55 17.47 -30.71
C VAL A 24 -1.02 17.51 -30.58
N ARG A 25 -0.40 18.54 -31.18
CA ARG A 25 1.06 18.61 -31.35
C ARG A 25 1.75 19.72 -30.56
N LYS A 26 1.04 20.78 -30.21
CA LYS A 26 1.68 22.01 -29.72
C LYS A 26 1.69 22.17 -28.21
N LEU A 27 0.63 21.72 -27.55
CA LEU A 27 0.48 21.93 -26.12
C LEU A 27 -0.19 20.73 -25.46
N TRP A 28 0.49 20.15 -24.48
CA TRP A 28 -0.04 19.13 -23.61
C TRP A 28 -0.05 19.66 -22.18
N ILE A 29 -1.18 19.56 -21.52
CA ILE A 29 -1.35 19.96 -20.13
C ILE A 29 -1.82 18.73 -19.34
N VAL A 30 -1.21 18.51 -18.18
CA VAL A 30 -1.63 17.50 -17.23
C VAL A 30 -1.77 18.10 -15.85
N ASN A 31 -2.85 17.76 -15.16
CA ASN A 31 -2.98 18.04 -13.73
C ASN A 31 -2.37 16.86 -12.96
N VAL A 32 -1.34 17.12 -12.19
CA VAL A 32 -0.61 16.09 -11.45
C VAL A 32 -1.01 16.03 -9.97
N GLY A 33 -1.81 16.99 -9.48
CA GLY A 33 -2.10 17.13 -8.05
C GLY A 33 -0.83 17.54 -7.29
N ASP A 34 -0.39 16.68 -6.36
CA ASP A 34 0.87 16.88 -5.66
C ASP A 34 2.07 16.35 -6.46
N LEU A 35 3.28 16.78 -6.10
CA LEU A 35 4.51 16.31 -6.76
C LEU A 35 5.00 15.00 -6.17
N LYS A 36 4.76 14.79 -4.87
CA LYS A 36 5.19 13.61 -4.12
C LYS A 36 4.03 12.64 -3.88
N PRO A 37 4.23 11.35 -4.03
CA PRO A 37 5.29 10.62 -4.75
C PRO A 37 4.89 10.37 -6.21
N MET A 38 4.84 11.41 -7.02
CA MET A 38 4.34 11.39 -8.42
C MET A 38 5.44 11.52 -9.46
N GLU A 39 6.70 11.49 -9.05
CA GLU A 39 7.86 11.79 -9.90
C GLU A 39 7.89 10.92 -11.15
N TYR A 40 7.70 9.62 -11.00
CA TYR A 40 7.81 8.71 -12.15
C TYR A 40 6.73 8.96 -13.21
N PRO A 41 5.43 9.02 -12.92
CA PRO A 41 4.43 9.32 -13.95
C PRO A 41 4.58 10.74 -14.52
N ILE A 42 5.10 11.72 -13.76
CA ILE A 42 5.39 13.06 -14.26
C ILE A 42 6.53 13.00 -15.25
N GLN A 43 7.65 12.36 -14.92
CA GLN A 43 8.79 12.20 -15.83
C GLN A 43 8.37 11.48 -17.10
N PHE A 44 7.67 10.36 -17.00
CA PHE A 44 7.17 9.63 -18.17
C PHE A 44 6.33 10.51 -19.10
N PHE A 45 5.41 11.30 -18.53
CA PHE A 45 4.59 12.23 -19.32
C PHE A 45 5.43 13.28 -20.04
N LEU A 46 6.41 13.86 -19.36
CA LEU A 46 7.28 14.90 -19.94
C LEU A 46 8.19 14.33 -21.02
N ASP A 47 8.79 13.18 -20.80
CA ASP A 47 9.66 12.51 -21.77
C ASP A 47 8.88 12.10 -23.02
N MET A 48 7.64 11.61 -22.83
CA MET A 48 6.74 11.32 -23.94
C MET A 48 6.30 12.59 -24.69
N ALA A 49 6.00 13.68 -23.97
CA ALA A 49 5.63 14.96 -24.60
C ALA A 49 6.79 15.54 -25.44
N TRP A 50 8.02 15.31 -25.00
CA TRP A 50 9.23 15.78 -25.70
C TRP A 50 9.49 14.98 -26.99
N ARG A 51 9.30 13.67 -26.99
CA ARG A 51 9.52 12.80 -28.14
C ARG A 51 8.44 11.71 -28.24
N PRO A 52 7.21 12.06 -28.64
CA PRO A 52 6.09 11.09 -28.62
C PRO A 52 6.33 9.88 -29.54
N GLU A 53 7.03 10.05 -30.66
CA GLU A 53 7.34 8.98 -31.59
C GLU A 53 8.37 7.96 -31.06
N ALA A 54 9.09 8.28 -29.98
CA ALA A 54 10.05 7.36 -29.38
C ALA A 54 9.39 6.25 -28.54
N PHE A 55 8.10 6.40 -28.21
CA PHE A 55 7.38 5.52 -27.31
C PHE A 55 6.39 4.63 -28.07
N ASN A 56 6.38 3.35 -27.70
CA ASN A 56 5.45 2.35 -28.22
C ASN A 56 5.15 1.29 -27.12
N PRO A 57 4.13 0.42 -27.28
CA PRO A 57 3.74 -0.53 -26.25
C PRO A 57 4.87 -1.47 -25.76
N ASN A 58 5.89 -1.70 -26.60
CA ASN A 58 6.95 -2.66 -26.32
C ASN A 58 8.11 -2.06 -25.52
N ASN A 59 8.25 -0.72 -25.47
CA ASN A 59 9.40 -0.07 -24.83
C ASN A 59 9.05 0.78 -23.59
N ILE A 60 7.78 0.84 -23.18
CA ILE A 60 7.38 1.56 -21.96
C ILE A 60 8.11 0.99 -20.74
N PHE A 61 8.21 -0.32 -20.64
CA PHE A 61 8.90 -0.96 -19.52
C PHE A 61 10.40 -0.65 -19.47
N GLU A 62 11.04 -0.49 -20.61
CA GLU A 62 12.44 -0.05 -20.70
C GLU A 62 12.63 1.35 -20.10
N HIS A 63 11.66 2.25 -20.30
CA HIS A 63 11.66 3.55 -19.65
C HIS A 63 11.57 3.44 -18.12
N THR A 64 10.73 2.51 -17.60
CA THR A 64 10.66 2.25 -16.15
C THR A 64 11.99 1.73 -15.60
N ILE A 65 12.67 0.85 -16.33
CA ILE A 65 14.01 0.36 -15.96
C ILE A 65 15.01 1.52 -15.95
N THR A 66 15.00 2.36 -16.97
CA THR A 66 15.88 3.54 -17.05
C THR A 66 15.64 4.49 -15.87
N PHE A 67 14.39 4.79 -15.54
CA PHE A 67 14.06 5.58 -14.36
C PHE A 67 14.62 4.93 -13.08
N ALA A 68 14.38 3.65 -12.87
CA ALA A 68 14.86 2.94 -11.69
C ALA A 68 16.41 2.96 -11.61
N ALA A 69 17.09 2.77 -12.74
CA ALA A 69 18.55 2.85 -12.80
C ALA A 69 19.08 4.25 -12.44
N GLN A 70 18.42 5.28 -12.91
CA GLN A 70 18.78 6.68 -12.61
C GLN A 70 18.62 7.03 -11.13
N GLN A 71 17.57 6.48 -10.47
CA GLN A 71 17.27 6.79 -9.08
C GLN A 71 18.01 5.90 -8.08
N PHE A 72 18.25 4.62 -8.41
CA PHE A 72 18.69 3.59 -7.45
C PHE A 72 19.93 2.80 -7.92
N GLY A 73 20.54 3.18 -9.05
CA GLY A 73 21.65 2.44 -9.65
C GLY A 73 21.20 1.23 -10.49
N GLU A 74 22.13 0.69 -11.27
CA GLU A 74 21.84 -0.36 -12.26
C GLU A 74 21.53 -1.74 -11.66
N GLU A 75 22.12 -2.06 -10.50
CA GLU A 75 22.15 -3.43 -9.95
C GLU A 75 20.75 -4.03 -9.75
N HIS A 76 19.80 -3.26 -9.22
CA HIS A 76 18.44 -3.70 -8.92
C HIS A 76 17.38 -3.04 -9.81
N ALA A 77 17.79 -2.26 -10.83
CA ALA A 77 16.90 -1.42 -11.63
C ALA A 77 15.72 -2.19 -12.25
N LYS A 78 15.96 -3.36 -12.81
CA LYS A 78 14.92 -4.18 -13.44
C LYS A 78 13.90 -4.70 -12.42
N GLU A 79 14.36 -5.13 -11.24
CA GLU A 79 13.47 -5.61 -10.18
C GLU A 79 12.63 -4.46 -9.60
N ILE A 80 13.25 -3.31 -9.38
CA ILE A 80 12.56 -2.09 -8.92
C ILE A 80 11.53 -1.62 -9.96
N ALA A 81 11.89 -1.62 -11.23
CA ALA A 81 10.98 -1.28 -12.31
C ALA A 81 9.73 -2.19 -12.35
N ASP A 82 9.93 -3.49 -12.15
CA ASP A 82 8.81 -4.44 -12.08
C ASP A 82 7.92 -4.21 -10.85
N ILE A 83 8.51 -3.86 -9.71
CA ILE A 83 7.77 -3.47 -8.49
C ILE A 83 6.94 -2.21 -8.75
N ILE A 84 7.51 -1.16 -9.35
CA ILE A 84 6.81 0.08 -9.71
C ILE A 84 5.65 -0.21 -10.68
N LYS A 85 5.88 -1.06 -11.67
CA LYS A 85 4.85 -1.50 -12.62
C LYS A 85 3.71 -2.22 -11.92
N LEU A 86 4.01 -3.18 -11.03
CA LEU A 86 2.99 -3.90 -10.26
C LEU A 86 2.23 -2.98 -9.32
N TYR A 87 2.92 -2.08 -8.62
CA TYR A 87 2.29 -1.05 -7.81
C TYR A 87 1.25 -0.26 -8.61
N SER A 88 1.64 0.33 -9.74
CA SER A 88 0.74 1.13 -10.56
C SER A 88 -0.45 0.34 -11.11
N LYS A 89 -0.22 -0.93 -11.47
CA LYS A 89 -1.27 -1.86 -11.89
C LYS A 89 -2.28 -2.14 -10.77
N TYR A 90 -1.82 -2.35 -9.54
CA TYR A 90 -2.70 -2.64 -8.41
C TYR A 90 -3.42 -1.38 -7.93
N ALA A 91 -2.72 -0.26 -7.81
CA ALA A 91 -3.27 1.03 -7.42
C ALA A 91 -4.36 1.54 -8.39
N ARG A 92 -4.28 1.15 -9.66
CA ARG A 92 -5.27 1.53 -10.68
C ARG A 92 -6.63 0.84 -10.54
N ARG A 93 -6.73 -0.24 -9.76
CA ARG A 93 -7.98 -0.99 -9.57
C ARG A 93 -9.09 -0.13 -8.96
N VAL A 94 -8.72 0.65 -7.96
CA VAL A 94 -9.62 1.61 -7.30
C VAL A 94 -8.79 2.75 -6.71
N THR A 95 -9.31 3.97 -6.79
CA THR A 95 -8.73 5.13 -6.12
C THR A 95 -8.78 4.89 -4.60
N PRO A 96 -7.63 4.98 -3.87
CA PRO A 96 -7.55 4.56 -2.47
C PRO A 96 -8.55 5.29 -1.56
N GLU A 97 -8.83 6.56 -1.82
CA GLU A 97 -9.80 7.34 -1.05
C GLU A 97 -11.25 6.83 -1.19
N LEU A 98 -11.54 6.07 -2.24
CA LEU A 98 -12.85 5.48 -2.50
C LEU A 98 -12.94 4.00 -2.12
N LEU A 99 -11.82 3.43 -1.64
CA LEU A 99 -11.81 2.06 -1.14
C LEU A 99 -12.67 1.94 0.12
N ASN A 100 -13.45 0.87 0.21
CA ASN A 100 -14.28 0.57 1.36
C ASN A 100 -14.50 -0.95 1.50
N ALA A 101 -15.14 -1.36 2.58
CA ALA A 101 -15.38 -2.78 2.88
C ALA A 101 -16.17 -3.57 1.81
N ASN A 102 -16.89 -2.88 0.93
CA ASN A 102 -17.72 -3.48 -0.12
C ASN A 102 -17.08 -3.37 -1.51
N THR A 103 -15.85 -2.88 -1.61
CA THR A 103 -15.18 -2.66 -2.90
C THR A 103 -14.93 -3.97 -3.66
N TYR A 104 -14.61 -5.04 -2.93
CA TYR A 104 -14.38 -6.38 -3.49
C TYR A 104 -15.30 -7.41 -2.86
N GLN A 105 -15.48 -8.53 -3.53
CA GLN A 105 -16.33 -9.62 -3.09
C GLN A 105 -15.50 -10.72 -2.41
N PHE A 106 -16.14 -11.53 -1.56
CA PHE A 106 -15.52 -12.74 -1.02
C PHE A 106 -15.71 -13.96 -1.93
N SER A 107 -16.63 -13.88 -2.88
CA SER A 107 -16.80 -14.90 -3.91
C SER A 107 -15.53 -15.00 -4.77
N TYR A 108 -15.19 -16.22 -5.14
CA TYR A 108 -13.96 -16.51 -5.92
C TYR A 108 -12.68 -16.04 -5.26
N ASP A 109 -12.66 -15.85 -3.95
CA ASP A 109 -11.50 -15.42 -3.19
C ASP A 109 -10.93 -14.05 -3.62
N GLU A 110 -11.80 -13.14 -4.11
CA GLU A 110 -11.36 -11.86 -4.68
C GLU A 110 -10.70 -10.97 -3.62
N TRP A 111 -11.40 -10.67 -2.49
CA TRP A 111 -10.84 -9.84 -1.42
C TRP A 111 -9.52 -10.40 -0.85
N PRO A 112 -9.47 -11.66 -0.40
CA PRO A 112 -8.23 -12.26 0.09
C PRO A 112 -7.10 -12.24 -0.95
N THR A 113 -7.42 -12.45 -2.23
CA THR A 113 -6.41 -12.41 -3.30
C THR A 113 -5.82 -11.04 -3.47
N VAL A 114 -6.64 -9.99 -3.49
CA VAL A 114 -6.18 -8.60 -3.62
C VAL A 114 -5.26 -8.21 -2.45
N VAL A 115 -5.63 -8.55 -1.20
CA VAL A 115 -4.79 -8.28 -0.03
C VAL A 115 -3.48 -9.06 -0.11
N ARG A 116 -3.52 -10.33 -0.49
CA ARG A 116 -2.33 -11.17 -0.65
C ARG A 116 -1.37 -10.62 -1.72
N GLU A 117 -1.89 -10.07 -2.81
CA GLU A 117 -1.07 -9.44 -3.84
C GLU A 117 -0.33 -8.21 -3.30
N TRP A 118 -1.00 -7.35 -2.52
CA TRP A 118 -0.38 -6.20 -1.87
C TRP A 118 0.69 -6.63 -0.85
N ASN A 119 0.39 -7.61 0.01
CA ASN A 119 1.33 -8.16 0.98
C ASN A 119 2.58 -8.73 0.29
N ASN A 120 2.40 -9.47 -0.79
CA ASN A 120 3.52 -10.02 -1.56
C ASN A 120 4.37 -8.91 -2.21
N LEU A 121 3.75 -7.84 -2.68
CA LEU A 121 4.45 -6.70 -3.27
C LEU A 121 5.25 -5.95 -2.20
N GLU A 122 4.69 -5.72 -1.01
CA GLU A 122 5.40 -5.12 0.13
C GLU A 122 6.62 -5.96 0.54
N LEU A 123 6.44 -7.26 0.72
CA LEU A 123 7.54 -8.17 1.04
C LEU A 123 8.65 -8.16 -0.02
N ARG A 124 8.27 -8.05 -1.28
CA ARG A 124 9.22 -7.96 -2.38
C ARG A 124 9.99 -6.63 -2.34
N ALA A 125 9.30 -5.52 -2.11
CA ALA A 125 9.92 -4.20 -1.99
C ALA A 125 10.89 -4.14 -0.78
N LEU A 126 10.52 -4.71 0.35
CA LEU A 126 11.38 -4.81 1.54
C LEU A 126 12.64 -5.63 1.29
N ARG A 127 12.55 -6.73 0.53
CA ARG A 127 13.73 -7.55 0.16
C ARG A 127 14.72 -6.79 -0.71
N VAL A 128 14.23 -5.92 -1.59
CA VAL A 128 15.10 -5.04 -2.39
C VAL A 128 15.73 -3.99 -1.48
N TYR A 129 14.94 -3.32 -0.63
CA TYR A 129 15.42 -2.33 0.32
C TYR A 129 16.60 -2.84 1.16
N GLN A 130 16.51 -4.06 1.69
CA GLN A 130 17.57 -4.69 2.49
C GLN A 130 18.88 -4.93 1.73
N LYS A 131 18.85 -4.90 0.39
CA LYS A 131 20.03 -5.14 -0.46
C LYS A 131 20.60 -3.85 -1.06
N LEU A 132 19.86 -2.74 -0.98
CA LEU A 132 20.29 -1.47 -1.53
C LEU A 132 21.45 -0.87 -0.74
N ASP A 133 22.30 -0.13 -1.42
CA ASP A 133 23.28 0.75 -0.79
C ASP A 133 22.52 1.83 0.02
N PRO A 134 22.94 2.11 1.28
CA PRO A 134 22.27 3.10 2.14
C PRO A 134 22.08 4.48 1.53
N ARG A 135 22.93 4.89 0.60
CA ARG A 135 22.78 6.17 -0.13
C ARG A 135 21.47 6.31 -0.89
N TRP A 136 20.79 5.20 -1.17
CA TRP A 136 19.53 5.17 -1.91
C TRP A 136 18.29 5.00 -1.02
N TYR A 137 18.46 4.82 0.30
CA TYR A 137 17.35 4.52 1.20
C TYR A 137 16.26 5.58 1.15
N ASP A 138 16.59 6.86 1.36
CA ASP A 138 15.60 7.94 1.34
C ASP A 138 14.81 7.98 0.02
N ALA A 139 15.50 7.87 -1.11
CA ALA A 139 14.85 7.88 -2.42
C ALA A 139 13.98 6.64 -2.65
N TYR A 140 14.43 5.47 -2.19
CA TYR A 140 13.67 4.24 -2.35
C TYR A 140 12.45 4.19 -1.41
N GLU A 141 12.61 4.64 -0.18
CA GLU A 141 11.49 4.76 0.77
C GLU A 141 10.43 5.71 0.21
N GLU A 142 10.82 6.86 -0.27
CA GLU A 142 9.93 7.87 -0.81
C GLU A 142 9.18 7.39 -2.06
N LEU A 143 9.92 6.88 -3.05
CA LEU A 143 9.39 6.60 -4.39
C LEU A 143 8.76 5.20 -4.54
N VAL A 144 9.15 4.24 -3.70
CA VAL A 144 8.77 2.83 -3.88
C VAL A 144 8.14 2.24 -2.63
N LEU A 145 8.84 2.27 -1.49
CA LEU A 145 8.44 1.51 -0.31
C LEU A 145 7.20 2.12 0.36
N PHE A 146 7.22 3.42 0.65
CA PHE A 146 6.10 4.10 1.29
C PHE A 146 4.78 3.97 0.50
N PRO A 147 4.73 4.25 -0.82
CA PRO A 147 3.48 4.08 -1.58
C PRO A 147 2.91 2.66 -1.49
N ILE A 148 3.78 1.65 -1.52
CA ILE A 148 3.36 0.24 -1.40
C ILE A 148 2.82 -0.05 0.00
N GLN A 149 3.53 0.38 1.05
CA GLN A 149 3.13 0.17 2.44
C GLN A 149 1.82 0.89 2.77
N ALA A 150 1.67 2.12 2.32
CA ALA A 150 0.46 2.90 2.53
C ALA A 150 -0.75 2.26 1.83
N MET A 151 -0.61 1.83 0.56
CA MET A 151 -1.68 1.12 -0.15
C MET A 151 -1.99 -0.24 0.48
N GLN A 152 -0.97 -1.04 0.81
CA GLN A 152 -1.16 -2.32 1.50
C GLN A 152 -1.95 -2.13 2.80
N ASN A 153 -1.57 -1.14 3.60
CA ASN A 153 -2.21 -0.82 4.88
C ASN A 153 -3.69 -0.48 4.73
N ILE A 154 -4.05 0.38 3.77
CA ILE A 154 -5.44 0.76 3.50
C ILE A 154 -6.26 -0.43 3.00
N TYR A 155 -5.71 -1.24 2.09
CA TYR A 155 -6.39 -2.43 1.59
C TYR A 155 -6.65 -3.45 2.70
N GLU A 156 -5.66 -3.71 3.55
CA GLU A 156 -5.82 -4.63 4.68
C GLU A 156 -6.78 -4.07 5.74
N MET A 157 -6.78 -2.75 5.97
CA MET A 157 -7.72 -2.10 6.89
C MET A 157 -9.17 -2.32 6.44
N TYR A 158 -9.51 -2.03 5.19
CA TYR A 158 -10.88 -2.21 4.70
C TYR A 158 -11.28 -3.68 4.53
N TYR A 159 -10.33 -4.55 4.21
CA TYR A 159 -10.54 -5.99 4.31
C TYR A 159 -10.91 -6.42 5.75
N SER A 160 -10.18 -5.91 6.74
CA SER A 160 -10.45 -6.18 8.15
C SER A 160 -11.82 -5.64 8.58
N VAL A 161 -12.26 -4.49 8.05
CA VAL A 161 -13.63 -3.98 8.25
C VAL A 161 -14.67 -4.94 7.66
N ALA A 162 -14.43 -5.46 6.46
CA ALA A 162 -15.32 -6.41 5.81
C ALA A 162 -15.40 -7.75 6.60
N MET A 163 -14.27 -8.21 7.12
CA MET A 163 -14.20 -9.40 7.97
C MET A 163 -14.90 -9.19 9.33
N ASN A 164 -14.71 -8.02 9.95
CA ASN A 164 -15.43 -7.65 11.18
C ASN A 164 -16.96 -7.65 10.97
N ALA A 165 -17.41 -7.11 9.84
CA ALA A 165 -18.84 -7.11 9.50
C ALA A 165 -19.43 -8.52 9.36
N LYS A 166 -18.63 -9.50 8.89
CA LYS A 166 -19.02 -10.90 8.70
C LYS A 166 -18.82 -11.76 9.96
N ALA A 167 -17.99 -11.31 10.89
CA ALA A 167 -17.69 -12.06 12.11
C ALA A 167 -18.94 -12.26 12.96
N GLU A 168 -19.10 -13.47 13.49
CA GLU A 168 -20.25 -13.89 14.31
C GLU A 168 -19.85 -14.13 15.77
N SER A 169 -18.65 -14.65 16.01
CA SER A 169 -18.18 -14.90 17.37
C SER A 169 -17.60 -13.63 18.01
N PRO A 170 -17.77 -13.43 19.34
CA PRO A 170 -17.17 -12.32 20.07
C PRO A 170 -15.66 -12.19 19.85
N THR A 171 -14.96 -13.29 19.79
CA THR A 171 -13.51 -13.33 19.56
C THR A 171 -13.14 -12.79 18.17
N GLU A 172 -13.81 -13.28 17.11
CA GLU A 172 -13.55 -12.80 15.75
C GLU A 172 -13.93 -11.33 15.58
N ILE A 173 -15.08 -10.91 16.17
CA ILE A 173 -15.51 -9.51 16.16
C ILE A 173 -14.42 -8.62 16.74
N ASN A 174 -13.93 -8.97 17.94
CA ASN A 174 -12.92 -8.17 18.62
C ASN A 174 -11.54 -8.25 17.95
N TYR A 175 -11.16 -9.40 17.41
CA TYR A 175 -9.92 -9.56 16.63
C TYR A 175 -9.89 -8.61 15.43
N TRP A 176 -10.93 -8.65 14.60
CA TRP A 176 -10.98 -7.79 13.42
C TRP A 176 -11.14 -6.30 13.76
N ALA A 177 -11.88 -5.97 14.82
CA ALA A 177 -11.97 -4.60 15.32
C ALA A 177 -10.60 -4.05 15.72
N GLN A 178 -9.86 -4.82 16.52
CA GLN A 178 -8.49 -4.44 16.94
C GLN A 178 -7.52 -4.36 15.76
N ARG A 179 -7.68 -5.24 14.75
CA ARG A 179 -6.89 -5.17 13.52
C ARG A 179 -7.12 -3.85 12.77
N VAL A 180 -8.37 -3.40 12.63
CA VAL A 180 -8.69 -2.10 12.01
C VAL A 180 -8.06 -0.95 12.80
N GLU A 181 -8.14 -0.96 14.12
CA GLU A 181 -7.55 0.08 14.97
C GLU A 181 -6.03 0.17 14.78
N LYS A 182 -5.33 -0.96 14.80
CA LYS A 182 -3.88 -1.03 14.58
C LYS A 182 -3.47 -0.54 13.19
N LEU A 183 -4.25 -0.89 12.15
CA LEU A 183 -3.95 -0.46 10.78
C LEU A 183 -4.24 1.04 10.57
N TYR A 184 -5.25 1.57 11.25
CA TYR A 184 -5.51 3.01 11.27
C TYR A 184 -4.39 3.79 11.97
N GLU A 185 -3.87 3.28 13.08
CA GLU A 185 -2.69 3.84 13.76
C GLU A 185 -1.43 3.74 12.90
N ARG A 186 -1.20 2.58 12.26
CA ARG A 186 -0.07 2.38 11.33
C ARG A 186 -0.08 3.39 10.19
N ASP A 187 -1.23 3.73 9.66
CA ASP A 187 -1.36 4.76 8.63
C ASP A 187 -0.79 6.11 9.08
N SER A 188 -1.15 6.54 10.29
CA SER A 188 -0.62 7.78 10.87
C SER A 188 0.90 7.72 11.08
N LEU A 189 1.42 6.57 11.50
CA LEU A 189 2.86 6.38 11.69
C LEU A 189 3.62 6.39 10.35
N LEU A 190 3.07 5.77 9.31
CA LEU A 190 3.65 5.81 7.97
C LEU A 190 3.72 7.24 7.42
N CYS A 191 2.64 8.00 7.54
CA CYS A 191 2.61 9.40 7.10
C CYS A 191 3.57 10.28 7.91
N ALA A 192 3.67 10.07 9.23
CA ALA A 192 4.61 10.78 10.09
C ALA A 192 6.06 10.46 9.71
N HIS A 193 6.37 9.19 9.47
CA HIS A 193 7.70 8.77 8.99
C HIS A 193 8.07 9.46 7.67
N TYR A 194 7.15 9.48 6.72
CA TYR A 194 7.38 10.17 5.45
C TYR A 194 7.67 11.65 5.63
N ASN A 195 6.83 12.34 6.41
CA ASN A 195 6.94 13.79 6.59
C ASN A 195 8.18 14.20 7.38
N HIS A 196 8.54 13.43 8.42
CA HIS A 196 9.51 13.91 9.41
C HIS A 196 10.86 13.18 9.39
N GLU A 197 10.94 11.96 8.84
CA GLU A 197 12.15 11.15 8.93
C GLU A 197 12.84 10.98 7.57
N ILE A 198 12.10 10.67 6.49
CA ILE A 198 12.68 10.52 5.16
C ILE A 198 13.43 11.81 4.77
N ALA A 199 14.68 11.64 4.35
CA ALA A 199 15.56 12.75 3.98
C ALA A 199 15.67 13.85 5.07
N ASN A 200 15.66 13.45 6.35
CA ASN A 200 15.70 14.33 7.52
C ASN A 200 14.54 15.35 7.56
N GLY A 201 13.33 14.91 7.21
CA GLY A 201 12.14 15.75 7.22
C GLY A 201 12.04 16.76 6.08
N LYS A 202 12.82 16.57 5.00
CA LYS A 202 12.77 17.44 3.81
C LYS A 202 11.38 17.51 3.19
N TRP A 203 10.61 16.45 3.30
CA TRP A 203 9.30 16.28 2.68
C TRP A 203 8.13 16.51 3.64
N ASP A 204 8.37 17.29 4.70
CA ASP A 204 7.33 17.64 5.66
C ASP A 204 6.09 18.20 4.97
N HIS A 205 4.91 17.84 5.47
CA HIS A 205 3.59 18.14 4.91
C HIS A 205 3.22 17.50 3.56
N MET A 206 4.08 16.71 2.94
CA MET A 206 3.74 16.07 1.65
C MET A 206 2.71 14.95 1.80
N MET A 207 2.59 14.33 2.97
CA MET A 207 1.62 13.26 3.26
C MET A 207 0.51 13.67 4.24
N ASP A 208 0.15 14.95 4.28
CA ASP A 208 -0.93 15.47 5.14
C ASP A 208 -2.33 15.28 4.52
N GLN A 209 -2.41 14.87 3.26
CA GLN A 209 -3.69 14.68 2.58
C GLN A 209 -4.60 13.68 3.32
N VAL A 210 -5.80 14.11 3.67
CA VAL A 210 -6.83 13.22 4.21
C VAL A 210 -7.24 12.20 3.15
N HIS A 211 -7.24 10.91 3.50
CA HIS A 211 -7.48 9.81 2.56
C HIS A 211 -8.32 8.66 3.14
N ILE A 212 -8.63 8.68 4.44
CA ILE A 212 -9.51 7.71 5.09
C ILE A 212 -10.82 8.36 5.50
N GLY A 213 -11.94 7.69 5.22
CA GLY A 213 -13.27 8.14 5.66
C GLY A 213 -14.06 8.89 4.61
N TYR A 214 -13.68 8.83 3.35
CA TYR A 214 -14.48 9.35 2.25
C TYR A 214 -15.79 8.55 2.14
N THR A 215 -16.90 9.26 2.00
CA THR A 215 -18.21 8.69 1.72
C THR A 215 -18.69 8.99 0.31
N TYR A 216 -18.06 9.97 -0.32
CA TYR A 216 -18.27 10.40 -1.70
C TYR A 216 -17.03 11.18 -2.16
N TRP A 217 -17.10 11.93 -3.24
CA TRP A 217 -15.97 12.67 -3.81
C TRP A 217 -15.32 13.70 -2.88
N GLN A 218 -16.09 14.31 -1.96
CA GLN A 218 -15.57 15.36 -1.08
C GLN A 218 -14.71 14.79 0.06
N GLN A 219 -13.59 15.44 0.31
CA GLN A 219 -12.68 15.15 1.38
C GLN A 219 -13.34 15.44 2.74
N PRO A 220 -13.27 14.52 3.70
CA PRO A 220 -13.61 14.83 5.09
C PRO A 220 -12.62 15.83 5.71
N GLU A 221 -13.00 16.54 6.76
CA GLU A 221 -12.13 17.52 7.43
C GLU A 221 -10.89 16.86 8.07
N LYS A 222 -11.00 15.61 8.46
CA LYS A 222 -9.94 14.80 9.08
C LYS A 222 -10.09 13.34 8.73
N GLN A 223 -9.03 12.56 8.98
CA GLN A 223 -9.09 11.10 8.89
C GLN A 223 -10.20 10.54 9.78
N VAL A 224 -11.04 9.67 9.26
CA VAL A 224 -12.14 9.05 9.99
C VAL A 224 -11.99 7.53 9.94
N MET A 225 -11.64 6.94 11.09
CA MET A 225 -11.53 5.48 11.20
C MET A 225 -12.86 4.81 10.82
N PRO A 226 -12.84 3.76 10.01
CA PRO A 226 -14.03 2.98 9.69
C PRO A 226 -14.70 2.42 10.95
N LYS A 227 -16.03 2.39 10.95
CA LYS A 227 -16.81 1.83 12.06
C LYS A 227 -16.67 0.31 12.07
N VAL A 228 -16.48 -0.26 13.25
CA VAL A 228 -16.39 -1.70 13.50
C VAL A 228 -17.35 -2.13 14.61
N LYS A 229 -17.80 -3.37 14.56
CA LYS A 229 -18.52 -4.02 15.67
C LYS A 229 -17.51 -4.34 16.78
N LYS A 230 -17.95 -4.21 18.03
CA LYS A 230 -17.24 -4.69 19.21
C LYS A 230 -18.18 -5.53 20.06
N SER A 231 -17.66 -6.51 20.77
CA SER A 231 -18.40 -7.32 21.71
C SER A 231 -17.84 -7.11 23.11
N ASP A 232 -18.75 -6.88 24.07
CA ASP A 232 -18.44 -6.76 25.51
C ASP A 232 -18.28 -8.14 26.18
N GLU A 233 -18.66 -9.22 25.49
CA GLU A 233 -18.43 -10.55 26.00
C GLU A 233 -16.94 -10.82 26.11
N ALA A 234 -16.49 -11.27 27.28
CA ALA A 234 -15.12 -11.69 27.49
C ALA A 234 -14.77 -12.79 26.48
N ALA A 235 -14.00 -12.40 25.47
CA ALA A 235 -13.61 -13.31 24.41
C ALA A 235 -12.69 -14.39 24.99
N TYR A 236 -13.24 -15.54 25.25
CA TYR A 236 -12.41 -16.72 25.43
C TYR A 236 -11.90 -17.10 24.05
N LEU A 237 -10.59 -17.09 23.87
CA LEU A 237 -9.95 -17.62 22.68
C LEU A 237 -10.32 -19.11 22.56
N CYS A 238 -11.33 -19.39 21.78
CA CYS A 238 -11.66 -20.75 21.38
C CYS A 238 -10.88 -21.06 20.10
N HIS A 239 -9.80 -21.83 20.26
CA HIS A 239 -9.09 -22.36 19.11
C HIS A 239 -9.99 -23.42 18.45
N LYS A 240 -10.28 -23.25 17.17
CA LYS A 240 -11.10 -24.19 16.40
C LYS A 240 -10.18 -25.12 15.60
N GLU A 241 -10.58 -26.40 15.57
CA GLU A 241 -9.96 -27.35 14.66
C GLU A 241 -10.29 -26.98 13.21
N THR A 242 -9.27 -26.95 12.39
CA THR A 242 -9.38 -26.74 10.94
C THR A 242 -8.46 -27.74 10.26
N ASP A 243 -9.01 -28.53 9.35
CA ASP A 243 -8.26 -29.54 8.60
C ASP A 243 -7.49 -30.55 9.49
N GLY A 244 -8.06 -30.92 10.64
CA GLY A 244 -7.51 -31.91 11.55
C GLY A 244 -6.43 -31.40 12.51
N TYR A 245 -6.23 -30.09 12.62
CA TYR A 245 -5.31 -29.49 13.59
C TYR A 245 -5.85 -28.19 14.20
N ILE A 246 -5.34 -27.85 15.36
CA ILE A 246 -5.60 -26.59 16.07
C ILE A 246 -4.33 -25.76 16.04
N SER A 247 -4.38 -24.58 15.41
CA SER A 247 -3.27 -23.62 15.42
C SER A 247 -3.47 -22.61 16.54
N ILE A 248 -2.47 -22.41 17.37
CA ILE A 248 -2.49 -21.49 18.51
C ILE A 248 -1.26 -20.60 18.44
N GLU A 249 -1.46 -19.29 18.34
CA GLU A 249 -0.37 -18.32 18.46
C GLU A 249 0.22 -18.33 19.87
N ALA A 250 1.55 -18.29 19.95
CA ALA A 250 2.26 -18.42 21.20
C ALA A 250 1.88 -17.36 22.26
N GLY A 251 1.49 -16.15 21.81
CA GLY A 251 1.05 -15.08 22.71
C GLY A 251 -0.35 -15.20 23.28
N ASN A 252 -1.16 -16.15 22.78
CA ASN A 252 -2.57 -16.31 23.15
C ASN A 252 -2.80 -17.21 24.36
N PHE A 253 -1.98 -17.13 25.38
CA PHE A 253 -2.16 -17.91 26.61
C PHE A 253 -2.85 -17.09 27.72
N LYS A 254 -3.66 -17.77 28.56
CA LYS A 254 -4.40 -17.12 29.64
C LYS A 254 -3.56 -16.80 30.88
N ASN A 255 -2.54 -17.58 31.18
CA ASN A 255 -1.67 -17.46 32.35
C ASN A 255 -0.22 -17.61 31.96
N ASN A 256 0.54 -16.55 32.16
CA ASN A 256 1.94 -16.47 31.74
C ASN A 256 2.95 -16.54 32.88
N HIS A 257 2.61 -17.12 34.03
CA HIS A 257 3.33 -17.06 35.30
C HIS A 257 4.86 -16.81 35.26
N LYS A 258 5.53 -17.06 34.15
CA LYS A 258 6.96 -16.84 33.91
C LYS A 258 7.31 -16.59 32.44
N ALA A 259 6.34 -16.27 31.60
CA ALA A 259 6.60 -16.05 30.17
C ALA A 259 6.35 -14.57 29.81
N THR A 260 7.22 -14.02 29.00
CA THR A 260 7.11 -12.66 28.47
C THR A 260 6.79 -12.75 26.99
N VAL A 261 5.78 -12.01 26.57
CA VAL A 261 5.46 -11.85 25.15
C VAL A 261 6.36 -10.76 24.58
N ILE A 262 7.02 -11.05 23.49
CA ILE A 262 7.82 -10.09 22.73
C ILE A 262 7.02 -9.76 21.47
N PRO A 263 6.42 -8.56 21.37
CA PRO A 263 5.71 -8.12 20.19
C PRO A 263 6.64 -8.08 18.98
N ASP A 264 6.08 -8.30 17.79
CA ASP A 264 6.77 -8.19 16.50
C ASP A 264 8.01 -9.10 16.34
N LEU A 265 8.22 -10.03 17.27
CA LEU A 265 9.26 -11.06 17.18
C LEU A 265 8.59 -12.42 16.95
N GLY A 266 8.70 -12.95 15.77
CA GLY A 266 8.11 -14.24 15.41
C GLY A 266 7.80 -14.31 13.92
N LYS A 267 7.24 -15.45 13.52
CA LYS A 267 6.85 -15.64 12.11
C LYS A 267 5.51 -14.96 11.81
N THR A 268 4.67 -14.78 12.81
CA THR A 268 3.33 -14.23 12.73
C THR A 268 3.22 -12.94 13.54
N GLU A 269 2.74 -12.99 14.80
CA GLU A 269 2.48 -11.77 15.57
C GLU A 269 3.47 -11.51 16.70
N CYS A 270 3.92 -12.57 17.39
CA CYS A 270 4.80 -12.41 18.54
C CYS A 270 5.59 -13.68 18.84
N ALA A 271 6.61 -13.54 19.69
CA ALA A 271 7.29 -14.65 20.32
C ALA A 271 7.05 -14.64 21.83
N VAL A 272 7.28 -15.77 22.48
CA VAL A 272 7.19 -15.92 23.94
C VAL A 272 8.53 -16.43 24.45
N THR A 273 9.01 -15.79 25.50
CA THR A 273 10.26 -16.17 26.20
C THR A 273 10.01 -16.39 27.68
N THR A 274 10.85 -17.21 28.31
CA THR A 274 10.87 -17.45 29.75
C THR A 274 12.03 -16.74 30.45
N LEU A 275 12.64 -15.79 29.79
CA LEU A 275 13.72 -14.98 30.37
C LEU A 275 13.21 -14.02 31.43
#